data_eb6d32d4165baaafcf16a14919762989
#
_entry.id   eb6d32d4165baaafcf16a14919762989
#
_cell.length_a   1.000
_cell.length_b   1.000
_cell.length_c   1.000
_cell.angle_alpha   90.00
_cell.angle_beta   90.00
_cell.angle_gamma   90.00
#
_symmetry.space_group_name_H-M   'P 1'
#
loop_
_entity.id
_entity.type
_entity.pdbx_description
1 polymer ?
#
loop_
_entity_poly.entity_id
_entity_poly.type
_entity_poly.pdbx_seq_one_letter_code
_entity_poly.pdbx_strand_id
1 'polypeptide(L)'
;DCFVAGIKFTGLKGKTLSLAELAKYPLTMLEKKTSSRRYIDNLFVQEGCVVQPEFELATSDLIVQFALRGLGIGYVTQDFAQPYLDRGQLFKLQLADPIARRSMCLITPTQFPMPLAAKRLIEEELRDEKDSPIHL
;
A
#
# COMPACT_ATOMS: atom_id res chain seq x y z
N ASP A 1 2.82 1.26 2.76
CA ASP A 1 1.46 1.47 2.25
C ASP A 1 0.93 2.83 2.69
N CYS A 2 0.02 3.42 1.91
CA CYS A 2 -0.59 4.70 2.20
C CYS A 2 -1.99 4.82 1.56
N PHE A 3 -2.75 5.80 2.03
CA PHE A 3 -3.97 6.22 1.35
C PHE A 3 -3.67 7.40 0.45
N VAL A 4 -4.15 7.34 -0.77
CA VAL A 4 -4.01 8.38 -1.79
C VAL A 4 -5.36 8.82 -2.33
N ALA A 5 -5.47 10.10 -2.65
CA ALA A 5 -6.70 10.67 -3.17
C ALA A 5 -6.43 11.68 -4.28
N GLY A 6 -7.36 11.78 -5.20
CA GLY A 6 -7.34 12.72 -6.30
C GLY A 6 -8.15 13.99 -6.04
N ILE A 7 -8.34 14.77 -7.09
CA ILE A 7 -8.90 16.14 -7.06
C ILE A 7 -10.27 16.24 -6.37
N LYS A 8 -11.13 15.22 -6.47
CA LYS A 8 -12.45 15.26 -5.83
C LYS A 8 -12.40 15.29 -4.30
N PHE A 9 -11.28 14.88 -3.72
CA PHE A 9 -11.08 14.80 -2.27
C PHE A 9 -10.13 15.88 -1.74
N THR A 10 -9.89 16.96 -2.49
CA THR A 10 -8.98 18.05 -2.10
C THR A 10 -9.33 18.68 -0.75
N GLY A 11 -10.59 18.64 -0.35
CA GLY A 11 -11.00 19.06 0.99
C GLY A 11 -10.38 18.27 2.16
N LEU A 12 -9.74 17.12 1.87
CA LEU A 12 -9.02 16.31 2.85
C LEU A 12 -7.51 16.59 2.87
N LYS A 13 -7.01 17.34 1.88
CA LYS A 13 -5.58 17.66 1.78
C LYS A 13 -5.12 18.46 3.00
N GLY A 14 -4.09 17.95 3.67
CA GLY A 14 -3.52 18.58 4.87
C GLY A 14 -4.34 18.33 6.16
N LYS A 15 -5.45 17.61 6.11
CA LYS A 15 -6.16 17.17 7.30
C LYS A 15 -5.61 15.86 7.79
N THR A 16 -5.52 15.74 9.13
CA THR A 16 -5.21 14.47 9.79
C THR A 16 -6.52 13.73 10.08
N LEU A 17 -6.64 12.50 9.62
CA LEU A 17 -7.83 11.66 9.72
C LEU A 17 -7.53 10.42 10.56
N SER A 18 -8.49 10.00 11.38
CA SER A 18 -8.49 8.65 11.96
C SER A 18 -8.95 7.63 10.91
N LEU A 19 -8.67 6.34 11.14
CA LEU A 19 -9.21 5.28 10.27
C LEU A 19 -10.74 5.25 10.32
N ALA A 20 -11.35 5.54 11.46
CA ALA A 20 -12.80 5.63 11.60
C ALA A 20 -13.43 6.76 10.77
N GLU A 21 -12.74 7.89 10.64
CA GLU A 21 -13.19 8.98 9.76
C GLU A 21 -12.99 8.59 8.29
N LEU A 22 -11.87 7.95 7.96
CA LEU A 22 -11.58 7.48 6.62
C LEU A 22 -12.57 6.43 6.12
N ALA A 23 -13.06 5.57 7.02
CA ALA A 23 -14.09 4.57 6.71
C ALA A 23 -15.42 5.15 6.19
N LYS A 24 -15.66 6.44 6.37
CA LYS A 24 -16.87 7.14 5.88
C LYS A 24 -16.79 7.56 4.42
N TYR A 25 -15.61 7.42 3.82
CA TYR A 25 -15.38 7.77 2.41
C TYR A 25 -15.40 6.52 1.53
N PRO A 26 -15.69 6.67 0.24
CA PRO A 26 -15.58 5.56 -0.70
C PRO A 26 -14.12 5.12 -0.79
N LEU A 27 -13.82 3.89 -0.38
CA LEU A 27 -12.49 3.32 -0.41
C LEU A 27 -12.34 2.38 -1.60
N THR A 28 -11.15 2.39 -2.17
CA THR A 28 -10.71 1.47 -3.23
C THR A 28 -9.54 0.65 -2.72
N MET A 29 -9.68 -0.65 -2.68
CA MET A 29 -8.72 -1.55 -2.07
C MET A 29 -8.46 -2.77 -2.94
N LEU A 30 -7.38 -3.49 -2.65
CA LEU A 30 -7.14 -4.81 -3.23
C LEU A 30 -8.16 -5.84 -2.74
N GLU A 31 -8.29 -6.92 -3.48
CA GLU A 31 -9.12 -8.08 -3.11
C GLU A 31 -8.75 -8.66 -1.75
N LYS A 32 -9.73 -9.22 -1.04
CA LYS A 32 -9.61 -9.76 0.34
C LYS A 32 -8.51 -10.78 0.54
N LYS A 33 -8.11 -11.51 -0.52
CA LYS A 33 -7.09 -12.55 -0.44
C LYS A 33 -5.66 -12.02 -0.35
N THR A 34 -5.43 -10.73 -0.63
CA THR A 34 -4.09 -10.14 -0.62
C THR A 34 -3.61 -9.85 0.80
N SER A 35 -2.30 -9.93 1.02
CA SER A 35 -1.68 -9.61 2.32
C SER A 35 -1.89 -8.14 2.71
N SER A 36 -1.80 -7.23 1.75
CA SER A 36 -2.02 -5.79 1.97
C SER A 36 -3.45 -5.52 2.43
N ARG A 37 -4.45 -6.17 1.79
CA ARG A 37 -5.85 -6.00 2.19
C ARG A 37 -6.09 -6.55 3.59
N ARG A 38 -5.64 -7.75 3.91
CA ARG A 38 -5.78 -8.33 5.26
C ARG A 38 -5.14 -7.46 6.33
N TYR A 39 -3.98 -6.88 6.03
CA TYR A 39 -3.30 -6.01 6.96
C TYR A 39 -4.14 -4.77 7.30
N ILE A 40 -4.63 -4.05 6.31
CA ILE A 40 -5.43 -2.84 6.54
C ILE A 40 -6.79 -3.15 7.15
N ASP A 41 -7.45 -4.24 6.76
CA ASP A 41 -8.70 -4.67 7.37
C ASP A 41 -8.52 -4.90 8.88
N ASN A 42 -7.39 -5.53 9.29
CA ASN A 42 -7.08 -5.72 10.70
C ASN A 42 -6.88 -4.40 11.45
N LEU A 43 -6.25 -3.39 10.84
CA LEU A 43 -6.10 -2.07 11.46
C LEU A 43 -7.47 -1.41 11.66
N PHE A 44 -8.36 -1.48 10.69
CA PHE A 44 -9.74 -0.98 10.86
C PHE A 44 -10.48 -1.70 11.99
N VAL A 45 -10.34 -3.03 12.08
CA VAL A 45 -10.96 -3.81 13.16
C VAL A 45 -10.41 -3.42 14.53
N GLN A 46 -9.11 -3.16 14.66
CA GLN A 46 -8.50 -2.67 15.91
C GLN A 46 -9.06 -1.30 16.34
N GLU A 47 -9.43 -0.46 15.38
CA GLU A 47 -10.11 0.82 15.61
C GLU A 47 -11.64 0.66 15.79
N GLY A 48 -12.14 -0.57 15.91
CA GLY A 48 -13.56 -0.86 16.07
C GLY A 48 -14.40 -0.63 14.80
N CYS A 49 -13.77 -0.55 13.64
CA CYS A 49 -14.41 -0.29 12.36
C CYS A 49 -14.39 -1.54 11.46
N VAL A 50 -15.48 -1.77 10.74
CA VAL A 50 -15.52 -2.73 9.63
C VAL A 50 -15.71 -1.96 8.34
N VAL A 51 -14.76 -2.12 7.40
CA VAL A 51 -14.78 -1.41 6.13
C VAL A 51 -15.26 -2.34 5.01
N GLN A 52 -16.22 -1.83 4.24
CA GLN A 52 -16.58 -2.38 2.94
C GLN A 52 -16.11 -1.37 1.89
N PRO A 53 -15.06 -1.67 1.13
CA PRO A 53 -14.63 -0.77 0.08
C PRO A 53 -15.69 -0.68 -1.02
N GLU A 54 -15.81 0.51 -1.63
CA GLU A 54 -16.66 0.74 -2.79
C GLU A 54 -16.20 -0.10 -3.99
N PHE A 55 -14.88 -0.24 -4.13
CA PHE A 55 -14.27 -1.05 -5.19
C PHE A 55 -13.19 -1.98 -4.63
N GLU A 56 -13.30 -3.25 -4.98
CA GLU A 56 -12.27 -4.25 -4.78
C GLU A 56 -11.59 -4.54 -6.13
N LEU A 57 -10.29 -4.32 -6.21
CA LEU A 57 -9.52 -4.37 -7.46
C LEU A 57 -8.36 -5.37 -7.35
N ALA A 58 -7.99 -5.95 -8.47
CA ALA A 58 -6.97 -6.99 -8.53
C ALA A 58 -5.54 -6.45 -8.40
N THR A 59 -5.29 -5.19 -8.81
CA THR A 59 -3.94 -4.61 -8.88
C THR A 59 -3.86 -3.21 -8.28
N SER A 60 -2.67 -2.85 -7.78
CA SER A 60 -2.39 -1.51 -7.26
C SER A 60 -2.49 -0.42 -8.34
N ASP A 61 -2.14 -0.73 -9.59
CA ASP A 61 -2.27 0.21 -10.70
C ASP A 61 -3.72 0.63 -10.94
N LEU A 62 -4.66 -0.31 -10.87
CA LEU A 62 -6.08 -0.01 -10.98
C LEU A 62 -6.55 0.88 -9.84
N ILE A 63 -6.09 0.65 -8.61
CA ILE A 63 -6.40 1.50 -7.45
C ILE A 63 -5.95 2.94 -7.71
N VAL A 64 -4.73 3.12 -8.20
CA VAL A 64 -4.19 4.44 -8.56
C VAL A 64 -5.04 5.10 -9.64
N GLN A 65 -5.44 4.37 -10.68
CA GLN A 65 -6.29 4.88 -11.75
C GLN A 65 -7.68 5.30 -11.26
N PHE A 66 -8.26 4.56 -10.30
CA PHE A 66 -9.55 4.91 -9.69
C PHE A 66 -9.42 6.16 -8.81
N ALA A 67 -8.34 6.28 -8.03
CA ALA A 67 -8.05 7.46 -7.23
C ALA A 67 -7.87 8.72 -8.09
N LEU A 68 -7.14 8.62 -9.21
CA LEU A 68 -6.95 9.72 -10.19
C LEU A 68 -8.29 10.22 -10.75
N ARG A 69 -9.23 9.32 -11.01
CA ARG A 69 -10.57 9.65 -11.51
C ARG A 69 -11.53 10.12 -10.41
N GLY A 70 -11.06 10.12 -9.15
CA GLY A 70 -11.87 10.50 -7.99
C GLY A 70 -13.03 9.55 -7.72
N LEU A 71 -12.89 8.27 -8.06
CA LEU A 71 -13.89 7.23 -7.79
C LEU A 71 -13.83 6.74 -6.35
N GLY A 72 -12.71 6.98 -5.66
CA GLY A 72 -12.52 6.62 -4.26
C GLY A 72 -11.14 7.03 -3.78
N ILE A 73 -10.92 6.84 -2.48
CA ILE A 73 -9.62 6.96 -1.83
C ILE A 73 -8.95 5.60 -1.95
N GLY A 74 -7.77 5.56 -2.56
CA GLY A 74 -7.03 4.32 -2.81
C GLY A 74 -6.10 3.96 -1.66
N TYR A 75 -6.14 2.70 -1.19
CA TYR A 75 -5.12 2.12 -0.33
C TYR A 75 -4.11 1.34 -1.17
N VAL A 76 -2.86 1.75 -1.17
CA VAL A 76 -1.85 1.24 -2.10
C VAL A 76 -0.43 1.35 -1.52
N THR A 77 0.47 0.51 -1.99
CA THR A 77 1.91 0.72 -1.76
C THR A 77 2.35 2.00 -2.46
N GLN A 78 3.03 2.89 -1.73
CA GLN A 78 3.35 4.25 -2.16
C GLN A 78 4.05 4.31 -3.52
N ASP A 79 4.93 3.36 -3.82
CA ASP A 79 5.71 3.33 -5.05
C ASP A 79 4.84 3.34 -6.31
N PHE A 80 3.67 2.67 -6.28
CA PHE A 80 2.71 2.71 -7.40
C PHE A 80 2.08 4.10 -7.59
N ALA A 81 1.94 4.87 -6.53
CA ALA A 81 1.34 6.21 -6.58
C ALA A 81 2.39 7.32 -6.76
N GLN A 82 3.68 7.04 -6.49
CA GLN A 82 4.74 8.04 -6.42
C GLN A 82 4.82 8.94 -7.67
N PRO A 83 4.78 8.44 -8.92
CA PRO A 83 4.81 9.30 -10.10
C PRO A 83 3.67 10.31 -10.18
N TYR A 84 2.51 9.97 -9.61
CA TYR A 84 1.32 10.84 -9.59
C TYR A 84 1.32 11.80 -8.41
N LEU A 85 1.93 11.41 -7.29
CA LEU A 85 2.20 12.27 -6.14
C LEU A 85 3.17 13.38 -6.52
N ASP A 86 4.27 13.05 -7.21
CA ASP A 86 5.29 13.99 -7.66
C ASP A 86 4.74 15.02 -8.65
N ARG A 87 3.77 14.62 -9.47
CA ARG A 87 3.07 15.51 -10.42
C ARG A 87 1.91 16.29 -9.78
N GLY A 88 1.62 16.05 -8.50
CA GLY A 88 0.50 16.68 -7.82
C GLY A 88 -0.90 16.23 -8.31
N GLN A 89 -0.99 15.15 -9.07
CA GLN A 89 -2.24 14.58 -9.54
C GLN A 89 -2.98 13.78 -8.45
N LEU A 90 -2.21 13.21 -7.53
CA LEU A 90 -2.67 12.61 -6.29
C LEU A 90 -2.02 13.31 -5.11
N PHE A 91 -2.61 13.15 -3.95
CA PHE A 91 -2.00 13.52 -2.67
C PHE A 91 -2.18 12.39 -1.66
N LYS A 92 -1.20 12.27 -0.78
CA LYS A 92 -1.22 11.32 0.33
C LYS A 92 -2.06 11.88 1.47
N LEU A 93 -2.92 11.05 2.04
CA LEU A 93 -3.67 11.40 3.24
C LEU A 93 -2.79 11.26 4.49
N GLN A 94 -2.98 12.17 5.44
CA GLN A 94 -2.34 12.10 6.74
C GLN A 94 -3.26 11.36 7.71
N LEU A 95 -2.71 10.36 8.39
CA LEU A 95 -3.43 9.61 9.40
C LEU A 95 -2.97 10.01 10.80
N ALA A 96 -3.87 10.01 11.75
CA ALA A 96 -3.58 10.23 13.16
C ALA A 96 -2.61 9.16 13.69
N ASP A 97 -2.88 7.91 13.31
CA ASP A 97 -2.01 6.77 13.60
C ASP A 97 -1.37 6.28 12.29
N PRO A 98 -0.08 6.55 12.10
CA PRO A 98 0.61 6.18 10.87
C PRO A 98 0.63 4.67 10.65
N ILE A 99 0.37 4.25 9.41
CA ILE A 99 0.49 2.84 9.02
C ILE A 99 1.98 2.45 9.11
N ALA A 100 2.26 1.40 9.87
CA ALA A 100 3.62 0.90 10.01
C ALA A 100 4.20 0.43 8.67
N ARG A 101 5.50 0.63 8.50
CA ARG A 101 6.22 0.08 7.34
C ARG A 101 6.18 -1.44 7.40
N ARG A 102 5.94 -2.06 6.25
CA ARG A 102 5.99 -3.52 6.08
C ARG A 102 7.17 -3.87 5.21
N SER A 103 7.85 -4.95 5.57
CA SER A 103 8.95 -5.48 4.78
C SER A 103 8.46 -6.56 3.82
N MET A 104 9.00 -6.58 2.61
CA MET A 104 8.94 -7.75 1.73
C MET A 104 10.16 -8.60 2.02
N CYS A 105 9.95 -9.91 2.21
CA CYS A 105 11.02 -10.84 2.51
C CYS A 105 11.16 -11.86 1.38
N LEU A 106 12.39 -12.12 0.96
CA LEU A 106 12.71 -13.25 0.13
C LEU A 106 13.02 -14.45 1.05
N ILE A 107 12.27 -15.52 0.89
CA ILE A 107 12.45 -16.75 1.68
C ILE A 107 13.10 -17.80 0.78
N THR A 108 14.21 -18.34 1.21
CA THR A 108 14.91 -19.43 0.51
C THR A 108 14.98 -20.67 1.39
N PRO A 109 14.82 -21.89 0.81
CA PRO A 109 14.98 -23.11 1.57
C PRO A 109 16.46 -23.33 1.94
N THR A 110 16.73 -23.62 3.21
CA THR A 110 18.09 -23.87 3.70
C THR A 110 18.59 -25.29 3.42
N GLN A 111 17.67 -26.21 3.11
CA GLN A 111 17.98 -27.63 2.93
C GLN A 111 18.48 -27.99 1.52
N PHE A 112 18.33 -27.11 0.56
CA PHE A 112 18.72 -27.32 -0.83
C PHE A 112 19.66 -26.23 -1.31
N PRO A 113 20.65 -26.56 -2.16
CA PRO A 113 21.49 -25.55 -2.75
C PRO A 113 20.66 -24.61 -3.62
N MET A 114 20.88 -23.31 -3.47
CA MET A 114 20.19 -22.30 -4.25
C MET A 114 20.56 -22.40 -5.73
N PRO A 115 19.59 -22.40 -6.65
CA PRO A 115 19.87 -22.35 -8.09
C PRO A 115 20.71 -21.13 -8.45
N LEU A 116 21.62 -21.30 -9.41
CA LEU A 116 22.56 -20.24 -9.84
C LEU A 116 21.83 -18.95 -10.23
N ALA A 117 20.71 -19.07 -10.95
CA ALA A 117 19.90 -17.92 -11.35
C ALA A 117 19.33 -17.15 -10.15
N ALA A 118 18.83 -17.85 -9.12
CA ALA A 118 18.33 -17.22 -7.90
C ALA A 118 19.47 -16.53 -7.12
N LYS A 119 20.65 -17.17 -7.07
CA LYS A 119 21.82 -16.59 -6.42
C LYS A 119 22.26 -15.30 -7.12
N ARG A 120 22.30 -15.28 -8.45
CA ARG A 120 22.61 -14.07 -9.23
C ARG A 120 21.58 -12.97 -9.02
N LEU A 121 20.29 -13.30 -9.03
CA LEU A 121 19.22 -12.33 -8.75
C LEU A 121 19.44 -11.63 -7.40
N ILE A 122 19.75 -12.39 -6.36
CA ILE A 122 20.00 -11.84 -5.01
C ILE A 122 21.28 -10.99 -5.01
N GLU A 123 22.33 -11.45 -5.70
CA GLU A 123 23.63 -10.78 -5.68
C GLU A 123 23.67 -9.54 -6.57
N GLU A 124 22.96 -9.53 -7.68
CA GLU A 124 23.02 -8.45 -8.69
C GLU A 124 21.92 -7.41 -8.50
N GLU A 125 20.69 -7.85 -8.15
CA GLU A 125 19.52 -6.96 -8.11
C GLU A 125 19.11 -6.53 -6.69
N LEU A 126 19.38 -7.34 -5.66
CA LEU A 126 18.93 -7.06 -4.30
C LEU A 126 20.03 -6.55 -3.37
N ARG A 127 21.30 -6.54 -3.78
CA ARG A 127 22.42 -6.00 -2.99
C ARG A 127 22.52 -4.48 -2.98
N ASP A 128 21.91 -3.80 -3.95
CA ASP A 128 22.01 -2.33 -4.07
C ASP A 128 21.08 -1.57 -3.10
N GLU A 129 20.16 -2.24 -2.42
CA GLU A 129 19.40 -1.64 -1.33
C GLU A 129 20.17 -1.78 0.00
N LYS A 130 21.04 -0.82 0.27
CA LYS A 130 21.95 -0.77 1.44
C LYS A 130 21.27 -0.71 2.81
N ASP A 131 19.95 -0.80 2.93
CA ASP A 131 19.21 -0.63 4.18
C ASP A 131 18.21 -1.75 4.51
N SER A 132 18.23 -2.88 3.83
CA SER A 132 17.42 -4.03 4.23
C SER A 132 18.27 -5.07 4.95
N PRO A 133 18.01 -5.39 6.23
CA PRO A 133 18.72 -6.47 6.90
C PRO A 133 18.33 -7.80 6.23
N ILE A 134 19.25 -8.34 5.45
CA ILE A 134 19.16 -9.73 4.97
C ILE A 134 19.48 -10.61 6.20
N HIS A 135 18.47 -11.19 6.82
CA HIS A 135 18.67 -12.26 7.79
C HIS A 135 18.89 -13.56 7.02
N LEU A 136 20.14 -14.01 6.96
CA LEU A 136 20.55 -15.35 6.52
C LEU A 136 20.24 -16.38 7.60
#